data_303dee5b53a7e1dab0b6e9157c6c6d4b
#
_entry.id   303dee5b53a7e1dab0b6e9157c6c6d4b
#
_cell.length_a   1.000
_cell.length_b   1.000
_cell.length_c   1.000
_cell.angle_alpha   90.00
_cell.angle_beta   90.00
_cell.angle_gamma   90.00
#
_symmetry.space_group_name_H-M   'P 1'
#
loop_
_entity.id
_entity.type
_entity.pdbx_description
1 polymer ?
#
loop_
_entity_poly.entity_id
_entity_poly.type
_entity_poly.pdbx_seq_one_letter_code
_entity_poly.pdbx_strand_id
1 'polypeptide(L)'
;MIVDILTKFNYRRKIYLTPEHPFCSYDDGFKMQYSSAVIMQAGLNKKVKLLNNFELERLMKYGLKMNSSDIAWALRNSKEYEMICEFVLENIKTGKEKIIFLMDLLNVSGIGSEISADEIKFLKKFADKLGISEQIFEVVRRFIECAVKEESKECFELSQIIKNLYPGIELIDMKYFALQIYEYSECTQRILEEKRELRITDRCQIYEDIVLRRGMKLVFDHALVRVYGNILLEGGTLEIINSKVIRKSDSHRSCINLKGDYSNVVIKGCEADCRNYGMFIRAESGKVVVSESNIYNTTRGAAIRFWGESIEITNCIFSRCYSPEDGGAVMVRGGVGKISKCRFADCEAKRGGAVYIVENIGLDKCHFTNCNVAEYGAAVFCSGLADVDDRELEYVAC
;
A
#
# COMPACT_ATOMS: atom_id res chain seq x y z
N MET A 1 -3.58 23.77 13.55
CA MET A 1 -4.46 24.12 12.41
C MET A 1 -4.24 23.21 11.21
N ILE A 2 -3.04 23.04 10.64
CA ILE A 2 -2.79 22.12 9.50
C ILE A 2 -3.02 20.65 9.89
N VAL A 3 -2.54 20.22 11.03
CA VAL A 3 -2.76 18.85 11.57
C VAL A 3 -4.24 18.56 11.76
N ASP A 4 -5.02 19.54 12.24
CA ASP A 4 -6.48 19.42 12.39
C ASP A 4 -7.22 19.27 11.06
N ILE A 5 -6.77 20.00 10.02
CA ILE A 5 -7.36 19.92 8.67
C ILE A 5 -7.05 18.56 8.04
N LEU A 6 -5.82 18.07 8.14
CA LEU A 6 -5.40 16.79 7.63
C LEU A 6 -6.12 15.62 8.34
N THR A 7 -6.28 15.71 9.66
CA THR A 7 -7.02 14.74 10.46
C THR A 7 -8.49 14.71 10.05
N LYS A 8 -9.15 15.86 9.89
CA LYS A 8 -10.55 15.96 9.40
C LYS A 8 -10.70 15.49 7.96
N PHE A 9 -9.70 15.74 7.10
CA PHE A 9 -9.73 15.26 5.70
C PHE A 9 -9.58 13.75 5.62
N ASN A 10 -8.65 13.16 6.35
CA ASN A 10 -8.46 11.70 6.43
C ASN A 10 -9.69 11.01 7.05
N TYR A 11 -10.30 11.62 8.05
CA TYR A 11 -11.54 11.14 8.66
C TYR A 11 -12.69 11.13 7.65
N ARG A 12 -12.94 12.23 6.92
CA ARG A 12 -13.99 12.27 5.89
C ARG A 12 -13.75 11.22 4.80
N ARG A 13 -12.51 11.05 4.37
CA ARG A 13 -12.13 10.01 3.39
C ARG A 13 -12.43 8.60 3.91
N LYS A 14 -12.15 8.32 5.20
CA LYS A 14 -12.51 7.04 5.83
C LYS A 14 -14.02 6.81 5.79
N ILE A 15 -14.84 7.79 6.11
CA ILE A 15 -16.31 7.68 6.07
C ILE A 15 -16.81 7.28 4.68
N TYR A 16 -16.37 7.98 3.62
CA TYR A 16 -16.84 7.70 2.26
C TYR A 16 -16.39 6.36 1.67
N LEU A 17 -15.31 5.80 2.19
CA LEU A 17 -14.73 4.56 1.69
C LEU A 17 -15.06 3.35 2.57
N THR A 18 -15.64 3.55 3.76
CA THR A 18 -15.97 2.47 4.68
C THR A 18 -17.24 1.76 4.19
N PRO A 19 -17.22 0.44 4.07
CA PRO A 19 -18.44 -0.34 3.84
C PRO A 19 -19.46 -0.13 4.95
N GLU A 20 -20.70 -0.52 4.71
CA GLU A 20 -21.70 -0.58 5.77
C GLU A 20 -21.24 -1.55 6.87
N HIS A 21 -21.67 -1.29 8.11
CA HIS A 21 -21.40 -2.20 9.21
C HIS A 21 -22.11 -3.54 8.98
N PRO A 22 -21.51 -4.69 9.33
CA PRO A 22 -22.16 -6.00 9.15
C PRO A 22 -23.56 -6.13 9.73
N PHE A 23 -23.90 -5.33 10.74
CA PHE A 23 -25.23 -5.29 11.37
C PHE A 23 -26.14 -4.15 10.84
N CYS A 24 -25.77 -3.51 9.74
CA CYS A 24 -26.57 -2.41 9.17
C CYS A 24 -28.00 -2.84 8.82
N SER A 25 -28.20 -4.08 8.41
CA SER A 25 -29.51 -4.65 8.05
C SER A 25 -30.36 -5.17 9.22
N TYR A 26 -29.82 -5.16 10.45
CA TYR A 26 -30.56 -5.57 11.63
C TYR A 26 -31.63 -4.51 11.99
N ASP A 27 -32.62 -4.92 12.79
CA ASP A 27 -33.70 -3.98 13.22
C ASP A 27 -33.14 -2.85 14.10
N ASP A 28 -33.91 -1.77 14.22
CA ASP A 28 -33.46 -0.58 14.93
C ASP A 28 -33.34 -0.81 16.44
N GLY A 29 -34.14 -1.71 17.02
CA GLY A 29 -34.06 -2.09 18.42
C GLY A 29 -32.71 -2.78 18.73
N PHE A 30 -32.29 -3.70 17.87
CA PHE A 30 -30.97 -4.33 17.95
C PHE A 30 -29.86 -3.27 17.85
N LYS A 31 -29.90 -2.40 16.82
CA LYS A 31 -28.86 -1.37 16.61
C LYS A 31 -28.75 -0.43 17.80
N MET A 32 -29.84 -0.01 18.40
CA MET A 32 -29.84 0.87 19.57
C MET A 32 -29.18 0.21 20.77
N GLN A 33 -29.54 -1.04 21.12
CA GLN A 33 -28.96 -1.76 22.26
C GLN A 33 -27.50 -2.16 22.00
N TYR A 34 -27.18 -2.58 20.78
CA TYR A 34 -25.80 -2.86 20.36
C TYR A 34 -24.91 -1.62 20.51
N SER A 35 -25.38 -0.47 20.04
CA SER A 35 -24.65 0.79 20.17
C SER A 35 -24.49 1.20 21.64
N SER A 36 -25.48 0.96 22.49
CA SER A 36 -25.37 1.20 23.93
C SER A 36 -24.27 0.38 24.56
N ALA A 37 -24.09 -0.88 24.18
CA ALA A 37 -23.02 -1.75 24.65
C ALA A 37 -21.64 -1.23 24.24
N VAL A 38 -21.48 -0.80 22.98
CA VAL A 38 -20.21 -0.26 22.48
C VAL A 38 -19.88 1.09 23.11
N ILE A 39 -20.89 1.97 23.32
CA ILE A 39 -20.73 3.25 24.02
C ILE A 39 -20.33 3.04 25.49
N MET A 40 -20.92 2.06 26.17
CA MET A 40 -20.54 1.72 27.54
C MET A 40 -19.06 1.39 27.63
N GLN A 41 -18.55 0.56 26.72
CA GLN A 41 -17.12 0.22 26.66
C GLN A 41 -16.24 1.45 26.42
N ALA A 42 -16.61 2.32 25.47
CA ALA A 42 -15.90 3.57 25.22
C ALA A 42 -15.90 4.50 26.43
N GLY A 43 -16.97 4.51 27.21
CA GLY A 43 -17.12 5.32 28.43
C GLY A 43 -16.25 4.85 29.60
N LEU A 44 -15.82 3.59 29.62
CA LEU A 44 -14.88 3.06 30.60
C LEU A 44 -13.47 3.64 30.40
N ASN A 45 -13.14 4.06 29.19
CA ASN A 45 -11.88 4.75 28.88
C ASN A 45 -11.97 6.23 29.24
N LYS A 46 -11.46 6.64 30.41
CA LYS A 46 -11.48 8.02 30.91
C LYS A 46 -10.79 9.03 29.98
N LYS A 47 -9.96 8.58 29.03
CA LYS A 47 -9.26 9.44 28.06
C LYS A 47 -10.12 9.77 26.85
N VAL A 48 -11.21 9.05 26.61
CA VAL A 48 -12.09 9.22 25.47
C VAL A 48 -13.28 10.10 25.86
N LYS A 49 -13.36 11.30 25.30
CA LYS A 49 -14.58 12.12 25.40
C LYS A 49 -15.60 11.53 24.41
N LEU A 50 -16.69 10.95 24.92
CA LEU A 50 -17.75 10.33 24.12
C LEU A 50 -18.27 11.21 22.98
N LEU A 51 -18.40 12.53 23.23
CA LEU A 51 -18.89 13.50 22.23
C LEU A 51 -17.93 13.77 21.06
N ASN A 52 -16.65 13.38 21.18
CA ASN A 52 -15.63 13.58 20.15
C ASN A 52 -15.05 12.24 19.65
N ASN A 53 -15.73 11.14 19.92
CA ASN A 53 -15.28 9.82 19.47
C ASN A 53 -15.74 9.57 18.04
N PHE A 54 -14.85 9.79 17.09
CA PHE A 54 -15.11 9.60 15.66
C PHE A 54 -15.50 8.17 15.29
N GLU A 55 -15.00 7.16 16.00
CA GLU A 55 -15.35 5.76 15.72
C GLU A 55 -16.77 5.44 16.18
N LEU A 56 -17.23 6.04 17.29
CA LEU A 56 -18.65 5.92 17.68
C LEU A 56 -19.57 6.62 16.70
N GLU A 57 -19.21 7.81 16.22
CA GLU A 57 -19.98 8.49 15.16
C GLU A 57 -19.98 7.67 13.88
N ARG A 58 -18.83 7.12 13.49
CA ARG A 58 -18.69 6.26 12.32
C ARG A 58 -19.56 5.01 12.45
N LEU A 59 -19.54 4.34 13.60
CA LEU A 59 -20.36 3.17 13.87
C LEU A 59 -21.84 3.50 13.75
N MET A 60 -22.34 4.44 14.53
CA MET A 60 -23.77 4.68 14.65
C MET A 60 -24.37 5.33 13.41
N LYS A 61 -23.77 6.44 12.94
CA LYS A 61 -24.35 7.26 11.86
C LYS A 61 -24.10 6.70 10.48
N TYR A 62 -22.88 6.21 10.22
CA TYR A 62 -22.46 5.81 8.88
C TYR A 62 -22.46 4.28 8.71
N GLY A 63 -22.03 3.53 9.70
CA GLY A 63 -22.01 2.07 9.69
C GLY A 63 -23.41 1.48 9.84
N LEU A 64 -24.05 1.73 10.97
CA LEU A 64 -25.38 1.22 11.31
C LEU A 64 -26.54 2.05 10.71
N LYS A 65 -26.26 3.23 10.16
CA LYS A 65 -27.24 4.16 9.56
C LYS A 65 -28.37 4.55 10.52
N MET A 66 -28.04 4.74 11.79
CA MET A 66 -29.00 5.13 12.82
C MET A 66 -29.41 6.59 12.64
N ASN A 67 -30.67 6.89 12.93
CA ASN A 67 -31.17 8.25 13.00
C ASN A 67 -30.77 8.94 14.33
N SER A 68 -30.96 10.26 14.42
CA SER A 68 -30.54 11.04 15.58
C SER A 68 -31.30 10.69 16.87
N SER A 69 -32.54 10.24 16.80
CA SER A 69 -33.32 9.82 17.97
C SER A 69 -32.80 8.52 18.55
N ASP A 70 -32.45 7.55 17.71
CA ASP A 70 -31.92 6.25 18.13
C ASP A 70 -30.53 6.39 18.71
N ILE A 71 -29.68 7.26 18.12
CA ILE A 71 -28.36 7.61 18.68
C ILE A 71 -28.52 8.24 20.07
N ALA A 72 -29.45 9.19 20.23
CA ALA A 72 -29.72 9.82 21.51
C ALA A 72 -30.24 8.82 22.56
N TRP A 73 -31.05 7.84 22.15
CA TRP A 73 -31.51 6.75 23.00
C TRP A 73 -30.33 5.87 23.45
N ALA A 74 -29.48 5.44 22.53
CA ALA A 74 -28.32 4.61 22.82
C ALA A 74 -27.34 5.29 23.79
N LEU A 75 -27.09 6.59 23.62
CA LEU A 75 -26.26 7.38 24.53
C LEU A 75 -26.84 7.48 25.95
N ARG A 76 -28.16 7.62 26.08
CA ARG A 76 -28.82 7.68 27.42
C ARG A 76 -28.77 6.35 28.12
N ASN A 77 -29.01 5.26 27.40
CA ASN A 77 -29.13 3.91 27.98
C ASN A 77 -27.81 3.16 28.10
N SER A 78 -26.70 3.72 27.61
CA SER A 78 -25.36 3.11 27.73
C SER A 78 -24.85 2.95 29.17
N LYS A 79 -25.57 3.40 30.17
CA LYS A 79 -25.26 3.26 31.60
C LYS A 79 -26.00 2.09 32.27
N GLU A 80 -26.96 1.52 31.59
CA GLU A 80 -27.80 0.42 32.09
C GLU A 80 -27.10 -0.93 31.90
N TYR A 81 -26.15 -1.22 32.78
CA TYR A 81 -25.25 -2.39 32.66
C TYR A 81 -25.98 -3.73 32.56
N GLU A 82 -27.00 -3.93 33.39
CA GLU A 82 -27.75 -5.20 33.40
C GLU A 82 -28.49 -5.43 32.09
N MET A 83 -29.23 -4.44 31.61
CA MET A 83 -29.93 -4.48 30.32
C MET A 83 -28.97 -4.76 29.15
N ILE A 84 -27.78 -4.15 29.16
CA ILE A 84 -26.77 -4.36 28.11
C ILE A 84 -26.25 -5.79 28.16
N CYS A 85 -25.97 -6.32 29.36
CA CYS A 85 -25.49 -7.71 29.52
C CYS A 85 -26.53 -8.72 29.06
N GLU A 86 -27.81 -8.54 29.41
CA GLU A 86 -28.91 -9.38 28.96
C GLU A 86 -29.03 -9.35 27.42
N PHE A 87 -29.05 -8.17 26.84
CA PHE A 87 -29.10 -8.02 25.39
C PHE A 87 -27.97 -8.77 24.68
N VAL A 88 -26.70 -8.61 25.16
CA VAL A 88 -25.54 -9.25 24.56
C VAL A 88 -25.66 -10.77 24.63
N LEU A 89 -26.07 -11.31 25.78
CA LEU A 89 -26.21 -12.75 25.98
C LEU A 89 -27.37 -13.34 25.15
N GLU A 90 -28.43 -12.56 24.91
CA GLU A 90 -29.61 -13.02 24.16
C GLU A 90 -29.47 -12.86 22.64
N ASN A 91 -28.73 -11.89 22.16
CA ASN A 91 -28.72 -11.51 20.76
C ASN A 91 -27.38 -11.72 20.04
N ILE A 92 -26.26 -11.79 20.75
CA ILE A 92 -24.93 -12.04 20.16
C ILE A 92 -24.59 -13.54 20.30
N LYS A 93 -25.12 -14.39 19.41
CA LYS A 93 -25.05 -15.86 19.53
C LYS A 93 -24.08 -16.51 18.56
N THR A 94 -24.09 -16.08 17.30
CA THR A 94 -23.26 -16.70 16.27
C THR A 94 -21.80 -16.32 16.41
N GLY A 95 -20.90 -17.16 15.89
CA GLY A 95 -19.46 -16.85 15.87
C GLY A 95 -19.17 -15.53 15.16
N LYS A 96 -19.88 -15.24 14.07
CA LYS A 96 -19.78 -13.96 13.34
C LYS A 96 -20.13 -12.77 14.25
N GLU A 97 -21.29 -12.80 14.87
CA GLU A 97 -21.76 -11.70 15.74
C GLU A 97 -20.79 -11.44 16.90
N LYS A 98 -20.30 -12.51 17.54
CA LYS A 98 -19.35 -12.43 18.67
C LYS A 98 -18.04 -11.76 18.27
N ILE A 99 -17.48 -12.15 17.11
CA ILE A 99 -16.21 -11.61 16.65
C ILE A 99 -16.36 -10.15 16.18
N ILE A 100 -17.42 -9.81 15.45
CA ILE A 100 -17.70 -8.43 15.03
C ILE A 100 -17.89 -7.54 16.26
N PHE A 101 -18.68 -8.00 17.24
CA PHE A 101 -18.87 -7.25 18.48
C PHE A 101 -17.54 -7.05 19.24
N LEU A 102 -16.70 -8.08 19.34
CA LEU A 102 -15.36 -7.94 19.94
C LEU A 102 -14.48 -6.95 19.18
N MET A 103 -14.55 -6.96 17.83
CA MET A 103 -13.83 -5.98 17.00
C MET A 103 -14.26 -4.55 17.28
N ASP A 104 -15.56 -4.29 17.42
CA ASP A 104 -16.07 -2.96 17.77
C ASP A 104 -15.63 -2.51 19.16
N LEU A 105 -15.70 -3.39 20.15
CA LEU A 105 -15.23 -3.09 21.51
C LEU A 105 -13.74 -2.73 21.54
N LEU A 106 -12.90 -3.51 20.84
CA LEU A 106 -11.47 -3.26 20.72
C LEU A 106 -11.19 -1.97 19.95
N ASN A 107 -11.92 -1.72 18.86
CA ASN A 107 -11.75 -0.53 18.03
C ASN A 107 -12.04 0.75 18.82
N VAL A 108 -13.12 0.79 19.58
CA VAL A 108 -13.47 1.98 20.41
C VAL A 108 -12.58 2.14 21.62
N SER A 109 -11.97 1.07 22.14
CA SER A 109 -11.02 1.11 23.24
C SER A 109 -9.64 1.62 22.81
N GLY A 110 -9.22 1.33 21.57
CA GLY A 110 -7.88 1.63 21.03
C GLY A 110 -7.69 3.02 20.43
N ILE A 111 -8.72 3.89 20.45
CA ILE A 111 -8.67 5.18 19.76
C ILE A 111 -7.68 6.15 20.41
N GLY A 112 -6.57 6.39 19.73
CA GLY A 112 -5.59 7.44 20.05
C GLY A 112 -4.59 7.12 21.16
N SER A 113 -4.59 5.89 21.69
CA SER A 113 -3.58 5.42 22.64
C SER A 113 -3.51 3.90 22.66
N GLU A 114 -2.42 3.33 23.15
CA GLU A 114 -2.36 1.91 23.49
C GLU A 114 -3.48 1.55 24.48
N ILE A 115 -4.18 0.44 24.23
CA ILE A 115 -5.20 -0.10 25.14
C ILE A 115 -4.52 -0.41 26.47
N SER A 116 -5.03 0.10 27.58
CA SER A 116 -4.44 -0.12 28.88
C SER A 116 -4.53 -1.61 29.29
N ALA A 117 -3.62 -2.05 30.16
CA ALA A 117 -3.63 -3.42 30.67
C ALA A 117 -4.96 -3.80 31.37
N ASP A 118 -5.58 -2.84 32.05
CA ASP A 118 -6.87 -3.04 32.74
C ASP A 118 -8.03 -3.20 31.74
N GLU A 119 -8.03 -2.43 30.65
CA GLU A 119 -9.01 -2.58 29.57
C GLU A 119 -8.85 -3.92 28.85
N ILE A 120 -7.62 -4.33 28.55
CA ILE A 120 -7.36 -5.66 27.96
C ILE A 120 -7.87 -6.77 28.90
N LYS A 121 -7.61 -6.66 30.20
CA LYS A 121 -8.07 -7.64 31.18
C LYS A 121 -9.59 -7.69 31.27
N PHE A 122 -10.26 -6.55 31.18
CA PHE A 122 -11.72 -6.48 31.14
C PHE A 122 -12.27 -7.13 29.86
N LEU A 123 -11.74 -6.75 28.69
CA LEU A 123 -12.16 -7.29 27.39
C LEU A 123 -11.92 -8.80 27.29
N LYS A 124 -10.81 -9.32 27.83
CA LYS A 124 -10.55 -10.78 27.90
C LYS A 124 -11.62 -11.51 28.71
N LYS A 125 -11.98 -11.00 29.89
CA LYS A 125 -13.06 -11.59 30.69
C LYS A 125 -14.41 -11.55 29.98
N PHE A 126 -14.64 -10.50 29.21
CA PHE A 126 -15.87 -10.37 28.44
C PHE A 126 -15.89 -11.34 27.25
N ALA A 127 -14.79 -11.48 26.52
CA ALA A 127 -14.61 -12.44 25.45
C ALA A 127 -14.81 -13.89 25.94
N ASP A 128 -14.27 -14.22 27.11
CA ASP A 128 -14.44 -15.54 27.76
C ASP A 128 -15.93 -15.83 28.02
N LYS A 129 -16.70 -14.87 28.54
CA LYS A 129 -18.16 -15.01 28.73
C LYS A 129 -18.90 -15.23 27.40
N LEU A 130 -18.41 -14.71 26.29
CA LEU A 130 -18.94 -14.95 24.96
C LEU A 130 -18.49 -16.30 24.36
N GLY A 131 -17.63 -17.05 25.08
CA GLY A 131 -17.06 -18.31 24.62
C GLY A 131 -15.98 -18.12 23.55
N ILE A 132 -15.30 -16.97 23.54
CA ILE A 132 -14.15 -16.67 22.68
C ILE A 132 -12.88 -17.03 23.45
N SER A 133 -12.08 -17.96 22.92
CA SER A 133 -10.84 -18.38 23.57
C SER A 133 -9.80 -17.24 23.58
N GLU A 134 -8.86 -17.31 24.53
CA GLU A 134 -7.78 -16.31 24.63
C GLU A 134 -6.94 -16.21 23.35
N GLN A 135 -6.69 -17.34 22.68
CA GLN A 135 -5.95 -17.34 21.41
C GLN A 135 -6.67 -16.55 20.33
N ILE A 136 -7.99 -16.73 20.22
CA ILE A 136 -8.81 -16.00 19.25
C ILE A 136 -8.89 -14.51 19.62
N PHE A 137 -9.04 -14.19 20.89
CA PHE A 137 -9.01 -12.82 21.39
C PHE A 137 -7.73 -12.11 20.96
N GLU A 138 -6.56 -12.74 21.12
CA GLU A 138 -5.28 -12.13 20.74
C GLU A 138 -5.15 -11.94 19.21
N VAL A 139 -5.67 -12.86 18.40
CA VAL A 139 -5.71 -12.70 16.93
C VAL A 139 -6.57 -11.49 16.54
N VAL A 140 -7.77 -11.37 17.11
CA VAL A 140 -8.68 -10.24 16.83
C VAL A 140 -8.09 -8.92 17.33
N ARG A 141 -7.48 -8.91 18.51
CA ARG A 141 -6.80 -7.73 19.05
C ARG A 141 -5.68 -7.24 18.13
N ARG A 142 -4.78 -8.14 17.72
CA ARG A 142 -3.70 -7.81 16.78
C ARG A 142 -4.24 -7.33 15.46
N PHE A 143 -5.32 -7.91 14.95
CA PHE A 143 -5.97 -7.44 13.73
C PHE A 143 -6.41 -5.98 13.84
N ILE A 144 -7.07 -5.59 14.94
CA ILE A 144 -7.49 -4.20 15.17
C ILE A 144 -6.27 -3.27 15.33
N GLU A 145 -5.23 -3.68 16.06
CA GLU A 145 -3.99 -2.88 16.17
C GLU A 145 -3.33 -2.63 14.83
N CYS A 146 -3.20 -3.68 14.00
CA CYS A 146 -2.66 -3.55 12.64
C CYS A 146 -3.56 -2.68 11.74
N ALA A 147 -4.88 -2.76 11.92
CA ALA A 147 -5.84 -1.92 11.23
C ALA A 147 -5.65 -0.44 11.56
N VAL A 148 -5.45 -0.10 12.82
CA VAL A 148 -5.18 1.27 13.29
C VAL A 148 -3.82 1.78 12.80
N LYS A 149 -2.78 0.94 12.82
CA LYS A 149 -1.42 1.26 12.35
C LYS A 149 -1.26 1.24 10.83
N GLU A 150 -2.31 0.85 10.10
CA GLU A 150 -2.29 0.68 8.64
C GLU A 150 -1.25 -0.36 8.14
N GLU A 151 -0.94 -1.37 8.93
CA GLU A 151 -0.03 -2.48 8.61
C GLU A 151 -0.72 -3.51 7.69
N SER A 152 -0.77 -3.23 6.40
CA SER A 152 -1.62 -3.94 5.43
C SER A 152 -1.33 -5.44 5.32
N LYS A 153 -0.06 -5.88 5.43
CA LYS A 153 0.33 -7.30 5.29
C LYS A 153 -0.20 -8.12 6.46
N GLU A 154 0.18 -7.74 7.67
CA GLU A 154 -0.22 -8.46 8.88
C GLU A 154 -1.74 -8.43 9.06
N CYS A 155 -2.38 -7.30 8.76
CA CYS A 155 -3.83 -7.16 8.79
C CYS A 155 -4.53 -8.15 7.84
N PHE A 156 -4.00 -8.35 6.62
CA PHE A 156 -4.51 -9.33 5.69
C PHE A 156 -4.31 -10.77 6.19
N GLU A 157 -3.11 -11.12 6.66
CA GLU A 157 -2.81 -12.45 7.21
C GLU A 157 -3.73 -12.79 8.39
N LEU A 158 -3.92 -11.86 9.33
CA LEU A 158 -4.82 -12.02 10.46
C LEU A 158 -6.29 -12.15 10.02
N SER A 159 -6.71 -11.42 8.97
CA SER A 159 -8.05 -11.54 8.41
C SER A 159 -8.34 -12.93 7.85
N GLN A 160 -7.35 -13.57 7.20
CA GLN A 160 -7.49 -14.94 6.72
C GLN A 160 -7.58 -15.96 7.88
N ILE A 161 -6.82 -15.76 8.95
CA ILE A 161 -6.92 -16.59 10.16
C ILE A 161 -8.33 -16.48 10.76
N ILE A 162 -8.85 -15.27 10.92
CA ILE A 162 -10.20 -15.03 11.46
C ILE A 162 -11.27 -15.69 10.57
N LYS A 163 -11.18 -15.53 9.24
CA LYS A 163 -12.10 -16.16 8.29
C LYS A 163 -12.07 -17.69 8.36
N ASN A 164 -10.90 -18.28 8.50
CA ASN A 164 -10.75 -19.73 8.63
C ASN A 164 -11.34 -20.27 9.94
N LEU A 165 -11.22 -19.52 11.03
CA LEU A 165 -11.80 -19.88 12.33
C LEU A 165 -13.31 -19.66 12.39
N TYR A 166 -13.81 -18.69 11.66
CA TYR A 166 -15.22 -18.29 11.61
C TYR A 166 -15.71 -18.15 10.16
N PRO A 167 -16.04 -19.24 9.47
CA PRO A 167 -16.41 -19.23 8.03
C PRO A 167 -17.61 -18.34 7.67
N GLY A 168 -18.41 -17.94 8.66
CA GLY A 168 -19.52 -16.99 8.47
C GLY A 168 -19.11 -15.53 8.37
N ILE A 169 -17.81 -15.22 8.63
CA ILE A 169 -17.27 -13.87 8.49
C ILE A 169 -16.68 -13.73 7.09
N GLU A 170 -17.19 -12.76 6.34
CA GLU A 170 -16.69 -12.44 5.01
C GLU A 170 -15.62 -11.33 5.06
N LEU A 171 -14.78 -11.27 4.03
CA LEU A 171 -13.76 -10.20 3.94
C LEU A 171 -14.39 -8.80 3.95
N ILE A 172 -15.60 -8.68 3.40
CA ILE A 172 -16.35 -7.41 3.40
C ILE A 172 -16.71 -6.94 4.81
N ASP A 173 -17.02 -7.87 5.72
CA ASP A 173 -17.32 -7.55 7.11
C ASP A 173 -16.09 -6.95 7.80
N MET A 174 -14.92 -7.52 7.53
CA MET A 174 -13.64 -7.05 8.09
C MET A 174 -13.15 -5.74 7.47
N LYS A 175 -13.53 -5.43 6.23
CA LYS A 175 -13.25 -4.13 5.58
C LYS A 175 -13.84 -2.95 6.33
N TYR A 176 -14.90 -3.14 7.08
CA TYR A 176 -15.45 -2.10 7.95
C TYR A 176 -14.41 -1.62 8.98
N PHE A 177 -13.64 -2.54 9.57
CA PHE A 177 -12.63 -2.24 10.58
C PHE A 177 -11.30 -1.81 9.95
N ALA A 178 -10.94 -2.36 8.82
CA ALA A 178 -9.65 -2.17 8.18
C ALA A 178 -9.81 -1.92 6.67
N LEU A 179 -9.94 -0.65 6.28
CA LEU A 179 -10.09 -0.24 4.88
C LEU A 179 -8.94 -0.69 3.97
N GLN A 180 -7.76 -0.96 4.54
CA GLN A 180 -6.60 -1.46 3.83
C GLN A 180 -6.68 -2.95 3.50
N ILE A 181 -7.64 -3.70 4.05
CA ILE A 181 -7.94 -5.05 3.59
C ILE A 181 -8.76 -4.94 2.32
N TYR A 182 -8.06 -4.87 1.21
CA TYR A 182 -8.68 -5.00 -0.08
C TYR A 182 -8.59 -6.46 -0.53
N GLU A 183 -9.57 -6.91 -1.30
CA GLU A 183 -9.34 -8.05 -2.17
C GLU A 183 -8.27 -7.63 -3.16
N TYR A 184 -7.06 -8.09 -2.92
CA TYR A 184 -5.98 -7.97 -3.88
C TYR A 184 -6.06 -9.17 -4.80
N SER A 185 -5.96 -8.92 -6.09
CA SER A 185 -5.71 -10.00 -7.03
C SER A 185 -4.46 -10.75 -6.58
N GLU A 186 -4.56 -12.05 -6.45
CA GLU A 186 -3.41 -12.87 -6.07
C GLU A 186 -2.39 -12.89 -7.21
N CYS A 187 -1.16 -12.50 -6.89
CA CYS A 187 -0.01 -12.65 -7.75
C CYS A 187 1.06 -13.43 -6.98
N THR A 188 1.02 -14.75 -7.13
CA THR A 188 1.97 -15.67 -6.52
C THR A 188 2.74 -16.44 -7.60
N GLN A 189 3.93 -16.92 -7.23
CA GLN A 189 4.74 -17.73 -8.14
C GLN A 189 3.95 -18.95 -8.65
N ARG A 190 3.18 -19.59 -7.78
CA ARG A 190 2.35 -20.76 -8.15
C ARG A 190 1.35 -20.44 -9.25
N ILE A 191 0.61 -19.33 -9.14
CA ILE A 191 -0.40 -18.92 -10.14
C ILE A 191 0.27 -18.64 -11.49
N LEU A 192 1.44 -18.02 -11.49
CA LEU A 192 2.20 -17.75 -12.72
C LEU A 192 2.72 -19.03 -13.36
N GLU A 193 3.16 -20.00 -12.58
CA GLU A 193 3.60 -21.31 -13.11
C GLU A 193 2.46 -22.12 -13.74
N GLU A 194 1.26 -22.05 -13.16
CA GLU A 194 0.06 -22.70 -13.67
C GLU A 194 -0.47 -22.03 -14.95
N LYS A 195 -0.62 -20.69 -14.93
CA LYS A 195 -1.29 -19.94 -16.01
C LYS A 195 -0.36 -19.49 -17.14
N ARG A 196 0.96 -19.39 -16.89
CA ARG A 196 1.97 -18.83 -17.79
C ARG A 196 1.78 -17.35 -18.15
N GLU A 197 0.56 -16.88 -18.26
CA GLU A 197 0.21 -15.46 -18.41
C GLU A 197 -0.80 -15.06 -17.34
N LEU A 198 -0.51 -13.95 -16.65
CA LEU A 198 -1.38 -13.36 -15.65
C LEU A 198 -1.56 -11.87 -15.93
N ARG A 199 -2.81 -11.45 -16.12
CA ARG A 199 -3.19 -10.03 -16.22
C ARG A 199 -3.94 -9.60 -14.97
N ILE A 200 -3.53 -8.49 -14.39
CA ILE A 200 -4.11 -7.90 -13.19
C ILE A 200 -4.55 -6.48 -13.52
N THR A 201 -5.83 -6.20 -13.34
CA THR A 201 -6.47 -4.93 -13.71
C THR A 201 -6.99 -4.14 -12.50
N ASP A 202 -6.74 -4.61 -11.29
CA ASP A 202 -7.17 -3.96 -10.05
C ASP A 202 -5.98 -3.87 -9.08
N ARG A 203 -6.20 -4.06 -7.82
CA ARG A 203 -5.18 -3.98 -6.77
C ARG A 203 -4.43 -5.30 -6.64
N CYS A 204 -3.11 -5.21 -6.52
CA CYS A 204 -2.24 -6.36 -6.34
C CYS A 204 -1.23 -6.11 -5.22
N GLN A 205 -0.95 -7.14 -4.42
CA GLN A 205 0.18 -7.15 -3.49
C GLN A 205 1.10 -8.32 -3.80
N ILE A 206 2.39 -8.02 -3.96
CA ILE A 206 3.44 -9.01 -4.22
C ILE A 206 4.27 -9.10 -2.95
N TYR A 207 4.02 -10.12 -2.12
CA TYR A 207 4.72 -10.31 -0.86
C TYR A 207 6.02 -11.08 -1.00
N GLU A 208 6.06 -12.05 -1.90
CA GLU A 208 7.20 -12.92 -2.19
C GLU A 208 7.91 -12.49 -3.48
N ASP A 209 9.08 -13.06 -3.71
CA ASP A 209 9.79 -12.88 -4.97
C ASP A 209 9.06 -13.63 -6.08
N ILE A 210 8.81 -12.93 -7.18
CA ILE A 210 8.19 -13.48 -8.38
C ILE A 210 9.27 -13.68 -9.44
N VAL A 211 9.36 -14.90 -9.99
CA VAL A 211 10.32 -15.24 -11.06
C VAL A 211 9.57 -15.47 -12.36
N LEU A 212 9.80 -14.61 -13.34
CA LEU A 212 9.26 -14.73 -14.69
C LEU A 212 10.28 -15.43 -15.60
N ARG A 213 10.08 -16.72 -15.81
CA ARG A 213 10.90 -17.53 -16.72
C ARG A 213 10.43 -17.41 -18.16
N ARG A 214 11.22 -17.91 -19.09
CA ARG A 214 10.91 -17.92 -20.53
C ARG A 214 9.50 -18.46 -20.79
N GLY A 215 8.70 -17.70 -21.55
CA GLY A 215 7.30 -18.01 -21.85
C GLY A 215 6.31 -17.64 -20.75
N MET A 216 6.76 -17.02 -19.65
CA MET A 216 5.87 -16.43 -18.65
C MET A 216 5.68 -14.95 -18.92
N LYS A 217 4.46 -14.46 -18.70
CA LYS A 217 4.10 -13.05 -18.86
C LYS A 217 3.25 -12.56 -17.69
N LEU A 218 3.66 -11.45 -17.09
CA LEU A 218 2.88 -10.74 -16.07
C LEU A 218 2.50 -9.36 -16.59
N VAL A 219 1.23 -9.04 -16.53
CA VAL A 219 0.68 -7.76 -17.00
C VAL A 219 -0.08 -7.07 -15.86
N PHE A 220 0.33 -5.87 -15.53
CA PHE A 220 -0.45 -4.94 -14.70
C PHE A 220 -1.04 -3.88 -15.62
N ASP A 221 -2.37 -3.78 -15.66
CA ASP A 221 -3.09 -2.88 -16.53
C ASP A 221 -4.14 -2.10 -15.74
N HIS A 222 -3.99 -0.77 -15.61
CA HIS A 222 -4.80 0.07 -14.72
C HIS A 222 -4.78 -0.40 -13.24
N ALA A 223 -3.70 -1.03 -12.81
CA ALA A 223 -3.58 -1.66 -11.50
C ALA A 223 -2.88 -0.77 -10.46
N LEU A 224 -3.23 -0.98 -9.19
CA LEU A 224 -2.46 -0.49 -8.04
C LEU A 224 -1.64 -1.63 -7.45
N VAL A 225 -0.34 -1.63 -7.72
CA VAL A 225 0.58 -2.71 -7.33
C VAL A 225 1.42 -2.28 -6.13
N ARG A 226 1.40 -3.06 -5.06
CA ARG A 226 2.29 -2.89 -3.90
C ARG A 226 3.29 -4.03 -3.88
N VAL A 227 4.58 -3.69 -3.95
CA VAL A 227 5.66 -4.68 -4.04
C VAL A 227 6.46 -4.70 -2.74
N TYR A 228 6.37 -5.81 -2.03
CA TYR A 228 7.17 -6.11 -0.81
C TYR A 228 8.38 -7.00 -1.15
N GLY A 229 8.19 -7.96 -2.04
CA GLY A 229 9.25 -8.80 -2.60
C GLY A 229 9.94 -8.13 -3.79
N ASN A 230 10.29 -8.94 -4.77
CA ASN A 230 11.00 -8.54 -5.99
C ASN A 230 10.40 -9.26 -7.23
N ILE A 231 10.47 -8.62 -8.40
CA ILE A 231 10.09 -9.25 -9.67
C ILE A 231 11.38 -9.53 -10.43
N LEU A 232 11.75 -10.80 -10.55
CA LEU A 232 12.93 -11.27 -11.25
C LEU A 232 12.55 -11.84 -12.63
N LEU A 233 13.16 -11.34 -13.70
CA LEU A 233 12.99 -11.84 -15.05
C LEU A 233 14.18 -12.71 -15.46
N GLU A 234 13.90 -13.99 -15.73
CA GLU A 234 14.81 -14.99 -16.28
C GLU A 234 14.33 -15.41 -17.67
N GLY A 235 14.20 -14.46 -18.59
CA GLY A 235 13.70 -14.66 -19.94
C GLY A 235 12.19 -14.46 -20.09
N GLY A 236 11.48 -13.99 -19.07
CA GLY A 236 10.05 -13.69 -19.12
C GLY A 236 9.74 -12.24 -19.50
N THR A 237 8.45 -11.92 -19.55
CA THR A 237 7.96 -10.58 -19.91
C THR A 237 7.15 -9.94 -18.77
N LEU A 238 7.45 -8.69 -18.47
CA LEU A 238 6.67 -7.87 -17.56
C LEU A 238 6.14 -6.64 -18.31
N GLU A 239 4.84 -6.44 -18.28
CA GLU A 239 4.19 -5.24 -18.80
C GLU A 239 3.49 -4.50 -17.66
N ILE A 240 3.71 -3.20 -17.55
CA ILE A 240 3.04 -2.32 -16.59
C ILE A 240 2.44 -1.16 -17.36
N ILE A 241 1.11 -1.10 -17.45
CA ILE A 241 0.38 -0.17 -18.31
C ILE A 241 -0.59 0.62 -17.45
N ASN A 242 -0.56 1.95 -17.55
CA ASN A 242 -1.47 2.88 -16.88
C ASN A 242 -1.67 2.55 -15.39
N SER A 243 -0.61 2.09 -14.73
CA SER A 243 -0.66 1.51 -13.39
C SER A 243 0.17 2.31 -12.40
N LYS A 244 -0.15 2.15 -11.12
CA LYS A 244 0.65 2.70 -10.03
C LYS A 244 1.39 1.60 -9.29
N VAL A 245 2.72 1.69 -9.23
CA VAL A 245 3.59 0.77 -8.50
C VAL A 245 4.13 1.46 -7.26
N ILE A 246 3.94 0.86 -6.10
CA ILE A 246 4.45 1.36 -4.82
C ILE A 246 5.34 0.30 -4.20
N ARG A 247 6.61 0.64 -4.03
CA ARG A 247 7.52 -0.22 -3.29
C ARG A 247 7.26 -0.13 -1.79
N LYS A 248 7.28 -1.27 -1.10
CA LYS A 248 6.89 -1.37 0.31
C LYS A 248 7.94 -2.00 1.21
N SER A 249 9.09 -2.39 0.66
CA SER A 249 10.16 -3.04 1.41
C SER A 249 11.54 -2.64 0.86
N ASP A 250 12.53 -2.59 1.71
CA ASP A 250 13.94 -2.39 1.38
C ASP A 250 14.75 -3.69 1.35
N SER A 251 14.09 -4.84 1.45
CA SER A 251 14.72 -6.17 1.47
C SER A 251 15.62 -6.44 0.25
N HIS A 252 15.32 -5.80 -0.89
CA HIS A 252 16.09 -5.91 -2.12
C HIS A 252 16.62 -4.55 -2.58
N ARG A 253 17.69 -4.54 -3.37
CA ARG A 253 18.23 -3.28 -3.93
C ARG A 253 17.34 -2.68 -5.01
N SER A 254 16.54 -3.49 -5.72
CA SER A 254 15.68 -3.07 -6.82
C SER A 254 14.32 -3.76 -6.75
N CYS A 255 13.30 -3.13 -7.32
CA CYS A 255 11.94 -3.67 -7.41
C CYS A 255 11.81 -4.70 -8.53
N ILE A 256 12.44 -4.43 -9.69
CA ILE A 256 12.41 -5.26 -10.89
C ILE A 256 13.85 -5.57 -11.28
N ASN A 257 14.16 -6.85 -11.50
CA ASN A 257 15.49 -7.31 -11.89
C ASN A 257 15.43 -8.16 -13.17
N LEU A 258 16.22 -7.83 -14.17
CA LEU A 258 16.40 -8.61 -15.39
C LEU A 258 17.77 -9.27 -15.36
N LYS A 259 17.82 -10.60 -15.36
CA LYS A 259 19.07 -11.38 -15.31
C LYS A 259 19.22 -12.37 -16.44
N GLY A 260 18.13 -12.78 -17.06
CA GLY A 260 18.13 -13.77 -18.15
C GLY A 260 18.03 -13.10 -19.53
N ASP A 261 18.65 -13.69 -20.51
CA ASP A 261 18.47 -13.33 -21.91
C ASP A 261 16.99 -13.45 -22.29
N TYR A 262 16.53 -12.65 -23.26
CA TYR A 262 15.13 -12.55 -23.68
C TYR A 262 14.17 -11.97 -22.65
N SER A 263 14.68 -11.45 -21.51
CA SER A 263 13.86 -10.70 -20.56
C SER A 263 13.37 -9.41 -21.20
N ASN A 264 12.09 -9.11 -21.02
CA ASN A 264 11.48 -7.91 -21.59
C ASN A 264 10.63 -7.17 -20.56
N VAL A 265 10.86 -5.88 -20.38
CA VAL A 265 10.07 -5.01 -19.53
C VAL A 265 9.51 -3.86 -20.34
N VAL A 266 8.18 -3.69 -20.30
CA VAL A 266 7.47 -2.59 -20.93
C VAL A 266 6.67 -1.85 -19.86
N ILE A 267 6.94 -0.56 -19.69
CA ILE A 267 6.25 0.32 -18.73
C ILE A 267 5.71 1.52 -19.49
N LYS A 268 4.40 1.72 -19.44
CA LYS A 268 3.75 2.81 -20.14
C LYS A 268 2.66 3.49 -19.30
N GLY A 269 2.68 4.82 -19.23
CA GLY A 269 1.68 5.62 -18.55
C GLY A 269 1.63 5.37 -17.04
N CYS A 270 2.76 5.05 -16.42
CA CYS A 270 2.80 4.55 -15.04
C CYS A 270 3.33 5.58 -14.04
N GLU A 271 2.95 5.38 -12.78
CA GLU A 271 3.52 6.08 -11.64
C GLU A 271 4.25 5.06 -10.76
N ALA A 272 5.56 5.23 -10.55
CA ALA A 272 6.37 4.35 -9.70
C ALA A 272 6.97 5.12 -8.53
N ASP A 273 6.46 4.85 -7.31
CA ASP A 273 6.97 5.40 -6.06
C ASP A 273 7.83 4.37 -5.33
N CYS A 274 9.14 4.56 -5.33
CA CYS A 274 10.09 3.67 -4.67
C CYS A 274 10.25 3.93 -3.17
N ARG A 275 9.64 4.97 -2.62
CA ARG A 275 9.63 5.31 -1.20
C ARG A 275 11.00 5.31 -0.52
N ASN A 276 12.05 5.63 -1.25
CA ASN A 276 13.44 5.59 -0.81
C ASN A 276 13.95 4.19 -0.39
N TYR A 277 13.30 3.11 -0.87
CA TYR A 277 13.71 1.73 -0.56
C TYR A 277 14.71 1.13 -1.56
N GLY A 278 15.10 1.87 -2.60
CA GLY A 278 16.14 1.45 -3.55
C GLY A 278 15.79 1.79 -5.01
N MET A 279 16.37 1.06 -5.95
CA MET A 279 16.15 1.23 -7.39
C MET A 279 14.79 0.72 -7.84
N PHE A 280 14.28 1.23 -8.96
CA PHE A 280 13.10 0.68 -9.59
C PHE A 280 13.44 -0.51 -10.50
N ILE A 281 14.35 -0.31 -11.46
CA ILE A 281 14.76 -1.37 -12.41
C ILE A 281 16.29 -1.56 -12.33
N ARG A 282 16.70 -2.82 -12.27
CA ARG A 282 18.09 -3.27 -12.52
C ARG A 282 18.07 -4.30 -13.64
N ALA A 283 18.64 -3.97 -14.78
CA ALA A 283 18.73 -4.85 -15.93
C ALA A 283 20.18 -5.20 -16.23
N GLU A 284 20.55 -6.45 -16.06
CA GLU A 284 21.86 -7.02 -16.43
C GLU A 284 21.81 -7.66 -17.83
N SER A 285 20.61 -7.84 -18.38
CA SER A 285 20.34 -8.40 -19.71
C SER A 285 18.99 -7.92 -20.22
N GLY A 286 18.60 -8.31 -21.44
CA GLY A 286 17.27 -8.13 -22.01
C GLY A 286 16.95 -6.67 -22.43
N LYS A 287 15.65 -6.40 -22.58
CA LYS A 287 15.12 -5.14 -23.14
C LYS A 287 14.28 -4.39 -22.13
N VAL A 288 14.44 -3.06 -22.13
CA VAL A 288 13.67 -2.17 -21.23
C VAL A 288 13.07 -1.03 -22.08
N VAL A 289 11.74 -0.91 -22.07
CA VAL A 289 11.00 0.19 -22.68
C VAL A 289 10.18 0.89 -21.61
N VAL A 290 10.40 2.19 -21.42
CA VAL A 290 9.66 3.02 -20.47
C VAL A 290 9.15 4.26 -21.18
N SER A 291 7.85 4.47 -21.17
CA SER A 291 7.25 5.64 -21.80
C SER A 291 6.16 6.29 -20.96
N GLU A 292 5.99 7.60 -21.10
CA GLU A 292 4.90 8.37 -20.51
C GLU A 292 4.74 8.16 -19.00
N SER A 293 5.84 7.92 -18.30
CA SER A 293 5.82 7.42 -16.90
C SER A 293 6.56 8.34 -15.93
N ASN A 294 6.13 8.33 -14.67
CA ASN A 294 6.74 9.08 -13.59
C ASN A 294 7.41 8.11 -12.61
N ILE A 295 8.72 8.24 -12.39
CA ILE A 295 9.50 7.41 -11.46
C ILE A 295 10.17 8.31 -10.44
N TYR A 296 9.98 8.02 -9.16
CA TYR A 296 10.48 8.93 -8.13
C TYR A 296 10.78 8.25 -6.79
N ASN A 297 11.48 9.00 -5.92
CA ASN A 297 11.88 8.58 -4.59
C ASN A 297 12.74 7.30 -4.62
N THR A 298 13.76 7.27 -5.47
CA THR A 298 14.71 6.14 -5.54
C THR A 298 15.99 6.43 -4.75
N THR A 299 16.62 5.39 -4.22
CA THR A 299 17.88 5.46 -3.48
C THR A 299 18.72 4.21 -3.75
N ARG A 300 19.98 4.19 -3.25
CA ARG A 300 20.90 3.04 -3.33
C ARG A 300 21.35 2.70 -4.76
N GLY A 301 21.11 3.57 -5.73
CA GLY A 301 21.48 3.44 -7.13
C GLY A 301 20.50 4.16 -8.04
N ALA A 302 20.82 4.29 -9.32
CA ALA A 302 19.96 4.89 -10.31
C ALA A 302 18.55 4.29 -10.30
N ALA A 303 17.52 5.09 -10.59
CA ALA A 303 16.16 4.56 -10.70
C ALA A 303 16.08 3.44 -11.74
N ILE A 304 16.77 3.63 -12.87
CA ILE A 304 16.97 2.58 -13.89
C ILE A 304 18.47 2.39 -14.06
N ARG A 305 18.94 1.17 -13.78
CA ARG A 305 20.31 0.75 -13.97
C ARG A 305 20.39 -0.34 -15.04
N PHE A 306 21.10 -0.10 -16.13
CA PHE A 306 20.99 -0.90 -17.34
C PHE A 306 22.35 -1.33 -17.92
N TRP A 307 22.49 -2.62 -18.24
CA TRP A 307 23.59 -3.27 -18.99
C TRP A 307 23.06 -4.23 -20.08
N GLY A 308 21.76 -4.17 -20.39
CA GLY A 308 21.10 -5.15 -21.26
C GLY A 308 21.33 -4.96 -22.76
N GLU A 309 20.43 -5.47 -23.56
CA GLU A 309 20.50 -5.44 -25.02
C GLU A 309 20.06 -4.08 -25.59
N SER A 310 18.87 -3.62 -25.20
CA SER A 310 18.34 -2.33 -25.66
C SER A 310 17.48 -1.63 -24.61
N ILE A 311 17.58 -0.31 -24.58
CA ILE A 311 16.81 0.55 -23.69
C ILE A 311 16.16 1.70 -24.46
N GLU A 312 14.88 1.93 -24.22
CA GLU A 312 14.17 3.09 -24.72
C GLU A 312 13.41 3.78 -23.58
N ILE A 313 13.68 5.06 -23.33
CA ILE A 313 13.01 5.87 -22.32
C ILE A 313 12.49 7.14 -22.98
N THR A 314 11.16 7.32 -23.03
CA THR A 314 10.55 8.42 -23.78
C THR A 314 9.42 9.09 -22.99
N ASN A 315 9.37 10.41 -22.99
CA ASN A 315 8.32 11.21 -22.32
C ASN A 315 8.16 10.87 -20.83
N CYS A 316 9.26 10.63 -20.12
CA CYS A 316 9.22 10.24 -18.71
C CYS A 316 9.63 11.41 -17.80
N ILE A 317 9.18 11.35 -16.55
CA ILE A 317 9.60 12.24 -15.48
C ILE A 317 10.31 11.43 -14.41
N PHE A 318 11.52 11.83 -14.06
CA PHE A 318 12.28 11.29 -12.95
C PHE A 318 12.45 12.39 -11.91
N SER A 319 12.15 12.10 -10.66
CA SER A 319 12.32 13.09 -9.60
C SER A 319 12.77 12.49 -8.27
N ARG A 320 13.61 13.24 -7.55
CA ARG A 320 14.11 12.80 -6.24
C ARG A 320 14.76 11.41 -6.32
N CYS A 321 15.63 11.26 -7.31
CA CYS A 321 16.36 10.03 -7.53
C CYS A 321 17.81 10.21 -7.06
N TYR A 322 18.22 9.40 -6.10
CA TYR A 322 19.55 9.45 -5.51
C TYR A 322 20.35 8.18 -5.77
N SER A 323 21.58 8.35 -6.25
CA SER A 323 22.55 7.26 -6.42
C SER A 323 23.86 7.58 -5.71
N PRO A 324 24.38 6.71 -4.83
CA PRO A 324 25.71 6.86 -4.25
C PRO A 324 26.84 6.59 -5.28
N GLU A 325 26.47 6.12 -6.46
CA GLU A 325 27.39 5.83 -7.57
C GLU A 325 27.09 6.77 -8.74
N ASP A 326 26.79 6.23 -9.91
CA ASP A 326 26.58 6.95 -11.15
C ASP A 326 25.10 7.07 -11.52
N GLY A 327 24.69 8.20 -12.13
CA GLY A 327 23.37 8.45 -12.62
C GLY A 327 22.27 8.40 -11.55
N GLY A 328 21.82 9.53 -11.05
CA GLY A 328 20.77 9.55 -10.02
C GLY A 328 19.46 8.90 -10.50
N ALA A 329 19.03 9.22 -11.72
CA ALA A 329 17.84 8.66 -12.33
C ALA A 329 18.15 7.49 -13.27
N VAL A 330 19.07 7.67 -14.22
CA VAL A 330 19.37 6.65 -15.23
C VAL A 330 20.87 6.42 -15.35
N MET A 331 21.28 5.16 -15.28
CA MET A 331 22.66 4.74 -15.52
C MET A 331 22.66 3.64 -16.57
N VAL A 332 23.35 3.88 -17.69
CA VAL A 332 23.51 2.94 -18.79
C VAL A 332 24.99 2.68 -19.06
N ARG A 333 25.38 1.42 -19.06
CA ARG A 333 26.77 0.99 -19.30
C ARG A 333 26.91 -0.04 -20.42
N GLY A 334 25.90 -0.22 -21.26
CA GLY A 334 25.94 -1.17 -22.36
C GLY A 334 24.63 -1.16 -23.16
N GLY A 335 24.60 -1.93 -24.23
CA GLY A 335 23.46 -2.02 -25.13
C GLY A 335 23.34 -0.83 -26.09
N VAL A 336 22.18 -0.72 -26.72
CA VAL A 336 21.82 0.35 -27.64
C VAL A 336 20.50 0.96 -27.25
N GLY A 337 20.26 2.23 -27.62
CA GLY A 337 18.94 2.81 -27.39
C GLY A 337 18.90 4.33 -27.32
N LYS A 338 17.82 4.85 -26.73
CA LYS A 338 17.57 6.28 -26.68
C LYS A 338 16.83 6.69 -25.40
N ILE A 339 17.23 7.84 -24.86
CA ILE A 339 16.51 8.58 -23.82
C ILE A 339 16.05 9.90 -24.44
N SER A 340 14.75 10.13 -24.54
CA SER A 340 14.25 11.31 -25.23
C SER A 340 13.03 11.92 -24.57
N LYS A 341 12.92 13.25 -24.66
CA LYS A 341 11.77 14.04 -24.16
C LYS A 341 11.49 13.83 -22.69
N CYS A 342 12.53 13.58 -21.89
CA CYS A 342 12.42 13.28 -20.48
C CYS A 342 12.71 14.54 -19.63
N ARG A 343 12.14 14.55 -18.43
CA ARG A 343 12.40 15.58 -17.42
C ARG A 343 13.03 14.92 -16.19
N PHE A 344 14.10 15.52 -15.73
CA PHE A 344 14.85 15.08 -14.55
C PHE A 344 14.87 16.22 -13.53
N ALA A 345 14.37 15.97 -12.31
CA ALA A 345 14.30 16.98 -11.27
C ALA A 345 14.80 16.45 -9.94
N ASP A 346 15.59 17.25 -9.24
CA ASP A 346 16.07 16.93 -7.89
C ASP A 346 16.81 15.57 -7.86
N CYS A 347 17.64 15.30 -8.87
CA CYS A 347 18.40 14.06 -8.97
C CYS A 347 19.84 14.30 -8.53
N GLU A 348 20.44 13.29 -7.86
CA GLU A 348 21.79 13.41 -7.31
C GLU A 348 22.58 12.12 -7.48
N ALA A 349 23.85 12.26 -7.89
CA ALA A 349 24.76 11.13 -8.00
C ALA A 349 26.23 11.58 -7.86
N LYS A 350 27.13 10.61 -7.82
CA LYS A 350 28.58 10.85 -7.82
C LYS A 350 29.05 11.42 -9.16
N ARG A 351 28.56 10.85 -10.29
CA ARG A 351 28.81 11.31 -11.64
C ARG A 351 27.50 11.31 -12.45
N GLY A 352 27.24 12.37 -13.22
CA GLY A 352 25.98 12.57 -13.93
C GLY A 352 24.81 12.59 -12.98
N GLY A 353 24.50 13.71 -12.35
CA GLY A 353 23.50 13.86 -11.30
C GLY A 353 22.16 13.23 -11.63
N ALA A 354 21.72 13.32 -12.89
CA ALA A 354 20.53 12.63 -13.36
C ALA A 354 20.88 11.43 -14.25
N VAL A 355 21.76 11.60 -15.24
CA VAL A 355 22.01 10.60 -16.28
C VAL A 355 23.49 10.31 -16.41
N TYR A 356 23.84 9.04 -16.44
CA TYR A 356 25.17 8.51 -16.70
C TYR A 356 25.12 7.53 -17.86
N ILE A 357 25.83 7.82 -18.95
CA ILE A 357 25.84 7.00 -20.17
C ILE A 357 27.28 6.65 -20.56
N VAL A 358 27.49 5.38 -20.87
CA VAL A 358 28.70 4.85 -21.47
C VAL A 358 28.30 4.10 -22.74
N GLU A 359 28.65 4.64 -23.89
CA GLU A 359 28.44 4.05 -25.24
C GLU A 359 27.00 4.05 -25.79
N ASN A 360 26.86 4.20 -27.11
CA ASN A 360 25.73 3.88 -28.02
C ASN A 360 24.29 4.24 -27.55
N ILE A 361 24.12 5.24 -26.72
CA ILE A 361 22.81 5.72 -26.26
C ILE A 361 22.62 7.16 -26.71
N GLY A 362 21.56 7.41 -27.46
CA GLY A 362 21.14 8.76 -27.83
C GLY A 362 20.45 9.45 -26.66
N LEU A 363 20.79 10.70 -26.40
CA LEU A 363 20.12 11.57 -25.44
C LEU A 363 19.59 12.81 -26.18
N ASP A 364 18.27 13.04 -26.16
CA ASP A 364 17.60 14.02 -27.01
C ASP A 364 16.42 14.70 -26.30
N LYS A 365 16.30 16.01 -26.43
CA LYS A 365 15.16 16.83 -25.92
C LYS A 365 14.84 16.59 -24.44
N CYS A 366 15.88 16.55 -23.61
CA CYS A 366 15.74 16.33 -22.19
C CYS A 366 15.93 17.62 -21.37
N HIS A 367 15.18 17.76 -20.29
CA HIS A 367 15.24 18.89 -19.36
C HIS A 367 15.76 18.45 -18.01
N PHE A 368 16.68 19.19 -17.43
CA PHE A 368 17.31 18.91 -16.16
C PHE A 368 17.13 20.09 -15.21
N THR A 369 16.62 19.83 -14.01
CA THR A 369 16.37 20.86 -12.99
C THR A 369 16.91 20.39 -11.64
N ASN A 370 17.71 21.19 -10.97
CA ASN A 370 18.28 20.88 -9.66
C ASN A 370 18.99 19.53 -9.62
N CYS A 371 19.71 19.16 -10.68
CA CYS A 371 20.45 17.90 -10.73
C CYS A 371 21.89 18.11 -10.27
N ASN A 372 22.30 17.48 -9.18
CA ASN A 372 23.56 17.74 -8.51
C ASN A 372 24.51 16.55 -8.61
N VAL A 373 25.82 16.86 -8.59
CA VAL A 373 26.88 15.84 -8.61
C VAL A 373 27.94 16.09 -7.54
N ALA A 374 28.55 15.03 -7.06
CA ALA A 374 29.66 15.10 -6.14
C ALA A 374 31.05 15.25 -6.84
N GLU A 375 31.20 14.70 -8.05
CA GLU A 375 32.48 14.66 -8.75
C GLU A 375 32.46 15.24 -10.17
N TYR A 376 31.77 14.61 -11.12
CA TYR A 376 31.85 14.96 -12.54
C TYR A 376 30.50 14.95 -13.27
N GLY A 377 30.34 15.87 -14.24
CA GLY A 377 29.25 15.89 -15.22
C GLY A 377 27.92 16.34 -14.64
N ALA A 378 27.84 17.54 -14.12
CA ALA A 378 26.59 18.16 -13.62
C ALA A 378 25.35 17.24 -13.68
N ALA A 379 24.34 17.57 -14.52
CA ALA A 379 23.16 16.73 -14.69
C ALA A 379 23.46 15.46 -15.50
N VAL A 380 24.38 15.54 -16.49
CA VAL A 380 24.67 14.45 -17.43
C VAL A 380 26.17 14.17 -17.47
N PHE A 381 26.52 12.89 -17.46
CA PHE A 381 27.84 12.40 -17.76
C PHE A 381 27.78 11.42 -18.92
N CYS A 382 28.50 11.72 -20.00
CA CYS A 382 28.62 10.84 -21.16
C CYS A 382 30.08 10.50 -21.40
N SER A 383 30.38 9.22 -21.69
CA SER A 383 31.68 8.79 -22.15
C SER A 383 31.52 7.83 -23.33
N GLY A 384 32.52 7.82 -24.22
CA GLY A 384 32.46 6.98 -25.42
C GLY A 384 31.69 7.60 -26.59
N LEU A 385 31.04 6.77 -27.39
CA LEU A 385 30.32 7.15 -28.61
C LEU A 385 28.83 7.51 -28.36
N ALA A 386 28.51 8.06 -27.20
CA ALA A 386 27.15 8.53 -26.94
C ALA A 386 26.76 9.66 -27.91
N ASP A 387 25.63 9.51 -28.58
CA ASP A 387 25.10 10.54 -29.47
C ASP A 387 24.24 11.52 -28.65
N VAL A 388 24.87 12.61 -28.23
CA VAL A 388 24.25 13.67 -27.41
C VAL A 388 24.31 14.97 -28.17
N ASP A 389 23.15 15.47 -28.54
CA ASP A 389 23.05 16.83 -29.08
C ASP A 389 22.77 17.82 -27.94
N ASP A 390 23.82 18.43 -27.41
CA ASP A 390 23.75 19.42 -26.34
C ASP A 390 22.85 20.62 -26.64
N ARG A 391 22.58 20.92 -27.90
CA ARG A 391 21.68 22.02 -28.33
C ARG A 391 20.20 21.70 -28.04
N GLU A 392 19.87 20.45 -27.89
CA GLU A 392 18.51 19.98 -27.58
C GLU A 392 18.34 19.63 -26.07
N LEU A 393 19.34 19.92 -25.23
CA LEU A 393 19.27 19.72 -23.79
C LEU A 393 19.07 21.06 -23.09
N GLU A 394 18.21 21.07 -22.11
CA GLU A 394 17.92 22.24 -21.29
C GLU A 394 18.29 21.99 -19.83
N TYR A 395 19.12 22.86 -19.27
CA TYR A 395 19.63 22.77 -17.91
C TYR A 395 19.16 23.98 -17.10
N VAL A 396 18.58 23.73 -15.92
CA VAL A 396 18.16 24.75 -14.96
C VAL A 396 18.71 24.39 -13.58
N ALA A 397 19.55 25.25 -13.04
CA ALA A 397 20.17 25.09 -11.71
C ALA A 397 20.89 23.73 -11.52
N CYS A 398 21.67 23.32 -12.52
CA CYS A 398 22.46 22.09 -12.49
C CYS A 398 23.96 22.37 -12.39
#